data_e747d33fd1821d99846aef5d7ec7a3d6
#
_entry.id   e747d33fd1821d99846aef5d7ec7a3d6
#
_cell.length_a   1.000
_cell.length_b   1.000
_cell.length_c   1.000
_cell.angle_alpha   90.00
_cell.angle_beta   90.00
_cell.angle_gamma   90.00
#
_symmetry.space_group_name_H-M   'P 1'
#
loop_
_entity.id
_entity.type
_entity.pdbx_description
1 polymer ?
#
loop_
_entity_poly.entity_id
_entity_poly.type
_entity_poly.pdbx_seq_one_letter_code
_entity_poly.pdbx_strand_id
1 'polypeptide(L)'
;NPGGSSAKRPAAATVMHEEIHAQDTGKKIVKERENANYKFLQLIYKKLVDNEVDSKYADEIIADIEASLKKESNIDSILSAVYQKIILKLGEPRTISLGDKPKVIFFIGPTGVGKTTTIAKIASHFKLEKYTKVAFITSDTYRIAAVEQLNTYASIIDCPVNVAYSPDEMDECLDEFKTYELILVDTAGRSHKSEEQMEELDKLIETVEQRKDEFDFEIYLTLSVTTKYKDLVNIADKYKHIKDWAITVSYTHLRAHETVL
;
A
#
# COMPACT_ATOMS: atom_id res chain seq x y z
N ASN A 1 -14.12 -20.21 -92.95
CA ASN A 1 -14.40 -18.85 -92.60
C ASN A 1 -14.41 -18.69 -91.09
N PRO A 2 -13.97 -17.58 -90.58
CA PRO A 2 -13.07 -17.48 -89.49
C PRO A 2 -13.75 -16.90 -88.22
N GLY A 3 -13.24 -17.21 -87.11
CA GLY A 3 -13.65 -16.55 -85.92
C GLY A 3 -12.50 -16.46 -84.94
N GLY A 4 -11.89 -15.31 -84.93
CA GLY A 4 -10.89 -14.97 -83.91
C GLY A 4 -11.49 -14.83 -82.54
N SER A 5 -10.88 -15.46 -81.62
CA SER A 5 -11.18 -15.28 -80.20
C SER A 5 -10.04 -14.55 -79.50
N SER A 6 -10.35 -13.34 -79.13
CA SER A 6 -9.53 -12.48 -78.30
C SER A 6 -9.46 -13.03 -76.89
N ALA A 7 -8.26 -13.37 -76.48
CA ALA A 7 -7.98 -13.71 -75.09
C ALA A 7 -7.95 -12.46 -74.22
N LYS A 8 -8.85 -12.35 -73.25
CA LYS A 8 -8.79 -11.39 -72.16
C LYS A 8 -7.75 -11.82 -71.09
N ARG A 9 -6.75 -11.03 -70.90
CA ARG A 9 -6.08 -10.90 -69.63
C ARG A 9 -6.43 -9.51 -69.08
N PRO A 10 -7.09 -9.46 -67.92
CA PRO A 10 -6.51 -8.70 -66.84
C PRO A 10 -6.86 -9.30 -65.45
N ALA A 11 -6.04 -10.12 -64.87
CA ALA A 11 -6.20 -10.53 -63.48
C ALA A 11 -5.07 -10.00 -62.57
N ALA A 12 -3.92 -9.67 -63.16
CA ALA A 12 -2.76 -9.25 -62.35
C ALA A 12 -2.81 -7.80 -61.83
N ALA A 13 -3.44 -6.90 -62.57
CA ALA A 13 -3.52 -5.47 -62.19
C ALA A 13 -4.54 -5.21 -61.06
N THR A 14 -5.64 -5.96 -61.01
CA THR A 14 -6.67 -5.80 -59.97
C THR A 14 -6.18 -6.36 -58.61
N VAL A 15 -5.48 -7.48 -58.66
CA VAL A 15 -4.89 -8.09 -57.42
C VAL A 15 -3.80 -7.20 -56.84
N MET A 16 -2.93 -6.61 -57.66
CA MET A 16 -1.90 -5.67 -57.19
C MET A 16 -2.51 -4.37 -56.61
N HIS A 17 -3.62 -3.88 -57.16
CA HIS A 17 -4.29 -2.68 -56.60
C HIS A 17 -4.98 -2.97 -55.26
N GLU A 18 -5.59 -4.13 -55.06
CA GLU A 18 -6.18 -4.53 -53.81
C GLU A 18 -5.10 -4.80 -52.72
N GLU A 19 -3.97 -5.41 -53.06
CA GLU A 19 -2.85 -5.61 -52.14
C GLU A 19 -2.19 -4.29 -51.69
N ILE A 20 -2.04 -3.31 -52.61
CA ILE A 20 -1.49 -1.98 -52.32
C ILE A 20 -2.46 -1.18 -51.44
N HIS A 21 -3.76 -1.24 -51.69
CA HIS A 21 -4.76 -0.59 -50.82
C HIS A 21 -4.86 -1.24 -49.47
N ALA A 22 -4.74 -2.57 -49.32
CA ALA A 22 -4.73 -3.27 -48.06
C ALA A 22 -3.45 -2.97 -47.22
N GLN A 23 -2.31 -2.83 -47.87
CA GLN A 23 -1.07 -2.44 -47.19
C GLN A 23 -1.07 -0.99 -46.72
N ASP A 24 -1.66 -0.07 -47.51
CA ASP A 24 -1.74 1.35 -47.18
C ASP A 24 -2.77 1.60 -46.05
N THR A 25 -3.89 0.88 -46.09
CA THR A 25 -4.89 0.89 -45.00
C THR A 25 -4.31 0.32 -43.71
N GLY A 26 -3.57 -0.79 -43.80
CA GLY A 26 -2.90 -1.38 -42.66
C GLY A 26 -1.87 -0.44 -42.03
N LYS A 27 -1.04 0.22 -42.84
CA LYS A 27 -0.06 1.21 -42.35
C LYS A 27 -0.72 2.42 -41.68
N LYS A 28 -1.86 2.89 -42.23
CA LYS A 28 -2.62 4.00 -41.68
C LYS A 28 -3.28 3.65 -40.34
N ILE A 29 -3.85 2.44 -40.21
CA ILE A 29 -4.44 1.93 -38.99
C ILE A 29 -3.37 1.77 -37.91
N VAL A 30 -2.20 1.23 -38.24
CA VAL A 30 -1.08 1.08 -37.29
C VAL A 30 -0.60 2.44 -36.78
N LYS A 31 -0.44 3.42 -37.68
CA LYS A 31 -0.01 4.78 -37.32
C LYS A 31 -1.03 5.52 -36.47
N GLU A 32 -2.34 5.32 -36.73
CA GLU A 32 -3.40 5.86 -35.88
C GLU A 32 -3.43 5.23 -34.51
N ARG A 33 -3.19 3.93 -34.40
CA ARG A 33 -3.08 3.22 -33.10
C ARG A 33 -1.83 3.64 -32.32
N GLU A 34 -0.67 3.75 -32.97
CA GLU A 34 0.55 4.26 -32.34
C GLU A 34 0.32 5.67 -31.76
N ASN A 35 -0.38 6.54 -32.48
CA ASN A 35 -0.72 7.88 -32.02
C ASN A 35 -1.74 7.86 -30.84
N ALA A 36 -2.71 6.95 -30.87
CA ALA A 36 -3.67 6.76 -29.78
C ALA A 36 -3.00 6.22 -28.52
N ASN A 37 -2.12 5.23 -28.65
CA ASN A 37 -1.36 4.66 -27.54
C ASN A 37 -0.45 5.71 -26.90
N TYR A 38 0.24 6.51 -27.69
CA TYR A 38 1.06 7.60 -27.17
C TYR A 38 0.25 8.63 -26.38
N LYS A 39 -0.90 9.07 -26.92
CA LYS A 39 -1.81 10.00 -26.22
C LYS A 39 -2.32 9.40 -24.91
N PHE A 40 -2.59 8.10 -24.91
CA PHE A 40 -3.06 7.40 -23.71
C PHE A 40 -1.94 7.32 -22.63
N LEU A 41 -0.70 7.04 -23.03
CA LEU A 41 0.44 7.08 -22.11
C LEU A 41 0.66 8.46 -21.51
N GLN A 42 0.53 9.52 -22.31
CA GLN A 42 0.58 10.89 -21.79
C GLN A 42 -0.52 11.19 -20.79
N LEU A 43 -1.73 10.66 -21.01
CA LEU A 43 -2.84 10.79 -20.07
C LEU A 43 -2.54 10.07 -18.76
N ILE A 44 -1.96 8.86 -18.82
CA ILE A 44 -1.55 8.10 -17.64
C ILE A 44 -0.45 8.85 -16.88
N TYR A 45 0.58 9.33 -17.58
CA TYR A 45 1.63 10.14 -16.98
C TYR A 45 1.06 11.33 -16.21
N LYS A 46 0.19 12.09 -16.89
CA LYS A 46 -0.48 13.23 -16.27
C LYS A 46 -1.27 12.80 -15.03
N LYS A 47 -2.00 11.69 -15.08
CA LYS A 47 -2.75 11.17 -13.94
C LYS A 47 -1.84 10.75 -12.77
N LEU A 48 -0.69 10.16 -13.03
CA LEU A 48 0.29 9.83 -11.99
C LEU A 48 0.79 11.10 -11.30
N VAL A 49 1.20 12.11 -12.08
CA VAL A 49 1.68 13.39 -11.54
C VAL A 49 0.58 14.19 -10.84
N ASP A 50 -0.63 14.21 -11.37
CA ASP A 50 -1.80 14.84 -10.73
C ASP A 50 -2.15 14.19 -9.38
N ASN A 51 -1.80 12.90 -9.20
CA ASN A 51 -1.91 12.18 -7.93
C ASN A 51 -0.62 12.24 -7.08
N GLU A 52 0.23 13.24 -7.34
CA GLU A 52 1.45 13.53 -6.58
C GLU A 52 2.52 12.43 -6.64
N VAL A 53 2.47 11.53 -7.64
CA VAL A 53 3.59 10.63 -7.93
C VAL A 53 4.76 11.48 -8.44
N ASP A 54 5.93 11.30 -7.85
CA ASP A 54 7.15 12.01 -8.29
C ASP A 54 7.40 11.73 -9.78
N SER A 55 7.72 12.79 -10.53
CA SER A 55 7.93 12.74 -11.97
C SER A 55 8.96 11.67 -12.36
N LYS A 56 10.00 11.49 -11.55
CA LYS A 56 11.01 10.45 -11.77
C LYS A 56 10.40 9.05 -11.86
N TYR A 57 9.49 8.72 -10.93
CA TYR A 57 8.84 7.40 -10.95
C TYR A 57 7.79 7.30 -12.06
N ALA A 58 7.09 8.40 -12.37
CA ALA A 58 6.16 8.44 -13.49
C ALA A 58 6.90 8.24 -14.83
N ASP A 59 8.04 8.93 -15.03
CA ASP A 59 8.90 8.77 -16.21
C ASP A 59 9.41 7.33 -16.36
N GLU A 60 9.91 6.73 -15.27
CA GLU A 60 10.37 5.34 -15.29
C GLU A 60 9.26 4.34 -15.66
N ILE A 61 8.05 4.50 -15.10
CA ILE A 61 6.90 3.65 -15.42
C ILE A 61 6.55 3.77 -16.91
N ILE A 62 6.46 4.98 -17.42
CA ILE A 62 6.08 5.22 -18.83
C ILE A 62 7.17 4.70 -19.79
N ALA A 63 8.45 4.97 -19.53
CA ALA A 63 9.56 4.49 -20.33
C ALA A 63 9.61 2.95 -20.41
N ASP A 64 9.39 2.27 -19.29
CA ASP A 64 9.35 0.81 -19.24
C ASP A 64 8.18 0.25 -20.07
N ILE A 65 7.04 0.93 -20.08
CA ILE A 65 5.88 0.51 -20.85
C ILE A 65 6.13 0.75 -22.33
N GLU A 66 6.63 1.95 -22.71
CA GLU A 66 6.99 2.26 -24.11
C GLU A 66 7.97 1.22 -24.71
N ALA A 67 8.97 0.82 -23.93
CA ALA A 67 9.93 -0.19 -24.33
C ALA A 67 9.32 -1.60 -24.54
N SER A 68 8.22 -1.91 -23.83
CA SER A 68 7.52 -3.20 -23.91
C SER A 68 6.34 -3.23 -24.88
N LEU A 69 5.86 -2.06 -25.36
CA LEU A 69 4.72 -1.96 -26.25
C LEU A 69 4.99 -2.59 -27.61
N LYS A 70 4.11 -3.52 -28.00
CA LYS A 70 4.04 -4.01 -29.37
C LYS A 70 3.17 -3.06 -30.20
N LYS A 71 3.43 -2.98 -31.51
CA LYS A 71 2.65 -2.13 -32.46
C LYS A 71 1.14 -2.38 -32.44
N GLU A 72 0.73 -3.57 -31.98
CA GLU A 72 -0.68 -3.99 -31.93
C GLU A 72 -1.29 -3.93 -30.51
N SER A 73 -0.59 -3.33 -29.53
CA SER A 73 -1.10 -3.22 -28.18
C SER A 73 -2.38 -2.39 -28.12
N ASN A 74 -3.39 -2.91 -27.45
CA ASN A 74 -4.64 -2.19 -27.18
C ASN A 74 -4.55 -1.46 -25.82
N ILE A 75 -5.52 -0.59 -25.53
CA ILE A 75 -5.58 0.21 -24.30
C ILE A 75 -5.60 -0.68 -23.05
N ASP A 76 -6.31 -1.81 -23.08
CA ASP A 76 -6.38 -2.73 -21.92
C ASP A 76 -5.03 -3.37 -21.61
N SER A 77 -4.26 -3.72 -22.66
CA SER A 77 -2.90 -4.24 -22.51
C SER A 77 -1.96 -3.19 -21.90
N ILE A 78 -2.10 -1.93 -22.31
CA ILE A 78 -1.30 -0.83 -21.74
C ILE A 78 -1.68 -0.62 -20.28
N LEU A 79 -2.97 -0.57 -19.97
CA LEU A 79 -3.43 -0.41 -18.58
C LEU A 79 -2.95 -1.54 -17.68
N SER A 80 -3.03 -2.78 -18.16
CA SER A 80 -2.52 -3.95 -17.43
C SER A 80 -1.01 -3.85 -17.21
N ALA A 81 -0.23 -3.40 -18.20
CA ALA A 81 1.22 -3.21 -18.06
C ALA A 81 1.55 -2.10 -17.03
N VAL A 82 0.79 -0.99 -17.03
CA VAL A 82 0.92 0.07 -16.02
C VAL A 82 0.67 -0.48 -14.62
N TYR A 83 -0.42 -1.24 -14.44
CA TYR A 83 -0.76 -1.87 -13.16
C TYR A 83 0.35 -2.79 -12.66
N GLN A 84 0.85 -3.67 -13.54
CA GLN A 84 1.96 -4.57 -13.20
C GLN A 84 3.23 -3.80 -12.81
N LYS A 85 3.56 -2.73 -13.51
CA LYS A 85 4.74 -1.91 -13.19
C LYS A 85 4.60 -1.19 -11.85
N ILE A 86 3.43 -0.68 -11.53
CA ILE A 86 3.16 -0.06 -10.22
C ILE A 86 3.30 -1.11 -9.11
N ILE A 87 2.71 -2.30 -9.27
CA ILE A 87 2.81 -3.38 -8.29
C ILE A 87 4.26 -3.81 -8.09
N LEU A 88 5.03 -3.98 -9.18
CA LEU A 88 6.45 -4.34 -9.09
C LEU A 88 7.29 -3.27 -8.38
N LYS A 89 6.97 -1.98 -8.56
CA LYS A 89 7.67 -0.90 -7.85
C LYS A 89 7.30 -0.81 -6.38
N LEU A 90 6.06 -1.16 -6.01
CA LEU A 90 5.65 -1.23 -4.60
C LEU A 90 6.32 -2.41 -3.87
N GLY A 91 6.71 -3.45 -4.61
CA GLY A 91 7.27 -4.67 -4.04
C GLY A 91 6.23 -5.52 -3.32
N GLU A 92 6.71 -6.52 -2.59
CA GLU A 92 5.84 -7.39 -1.80
C GLU A 92 5.44 -6.71 -0.48
N PRO A 93 4.16 -6.80 -0.07
CA PRO A 93 3.73 -6.25 1.20
C PRO A 93 4.39 -7.01 2.36
N ARG A 94 4.92 -6.28 3.34
CA ARG A 94 5.41 -6.88 4.58
C ARG A 94 4.22 -7.35 5.41
N THR A 95 4.19 -8.63 5.72
CA THR A 95 3.17 -9.24 6.56
C THR A 95 3.69 -9.49 7.98
N ILE A 96 2.79 -9.45 8.97
CA ILE A 96 3.13 -9.81 10.34
C ILE A 96 3.34 -11.33 10.38
N SER A 97 4.55 -11.76 10.73
CA SER A 97 4.89 -13.16 10.97
C SER A 97 5.19 -13.37 12.46
N LEU A 98 4.61 -14.41 13.04
CA LEU A 98 4.90 -14.82 14.42
C LEU A 98 6.05 -15.82 14.42
N GLY A 99 6.95 -15.69 15.39
CA GLY A 99 8.09 -16.57 15.63
C GLY A 99 7.91 -17.39 16.92
N ASP A 100 9.00 -17.84 17.47
CA ASP A 100 9.01 -18.62 18.73
C ASP A 100 8.85 -17.73 19.97
N LYS A 101 9.11 -16.43 19.84
CA LYS A 101 8.95 -15.44 20.91
C LYS A 101 7.66 -14.67 20.75
N PRO A 102 7.06 -14.16 21.84
CA PRO A 102 5.98 -13.19 21.76
C PRO A 102 6.39 -11.99 20.91
N LYS A 103 5.52 -11.57 20.00
CA LYS A 103 5.76 -10.42 19.15
C LYS A 103 5.05 -9.19 19.67
N VAL A 104 5.80 -8.12 19.91
CA VAL A 104 5.30 -6.80 20.30
C VAL A 104 5.31 -5.89 19.08
N ILE A 105 4.17 -5.27 18.76
CA ILE A 105 4.05 -4.36 17.60
C ILE A 105 3.53 -3.02 18.07
N PHE A 106 4.34 -1.97 17.90
CA PHE A 106 3.93 -0.59 18.11
C PHE A 106 3.27 0.00 16.87
N PHE A 107 2.10 0.62 17.05
CA PHE A 107 1.46 1.44 16.03
C PHE A 107 1.64 2.90 16.37
N ILE A 108 2.49 3.59 15.61
CA ILE A 108 2.81 4.99 15.77
C ILE A 108 2.20 5.82 14.64
N GLY A 109 2.16 7.13 14.79
CA GLY A 109 1.67 8.03 13.73
C GLY A 109 0.74 9.12 14.24
N PRO A 110 0.29 10.03 13.36
CA PRO A 110 -0.53 11.18 13.73
C PRO A 110 -1.87 10.81 14.35
N THR A 111 -2.52 11.82 14.96
CA THR A 111 -3.90 11.67 15.45
C THR A 111 -4.87 11.48 14.29
N GLY A 112 -5.86 10.59 14.47
CA GLY A 112 -6.95 10.41 13.51
C GLY A 112 -6.62 9.58 12.26
N VAL A 113 -5.40 9.05 12.12
CA VAL A 113 -5.02 8.19 10.97
C VAL A 113 -5.60 6.78 11.06
N GLY A 114 -6.24 6.40 12.17
CA GLY A 114 -6.90 5.09 12.32
C GLY A 114 -6.02 4.01 12.97
N LYS A 115 -5.06 4.34 13.83
CA LYS A 115 -4.21 3.38 14.55
C LYS A 115 -5.05 2.36 15.32
N THR A 116 -5.86 2.80 16.27
CA THR A 116 -6.72 1.94 17.11
C THR A 116 -7.62 1.03 16.27
N THR A 117 -8.21 1.57 15.19
CA THR A 117 -9.06 0.80 14.28
C THR A 117 -8.26 -0.26 13.50
N THR A 118 -7.05 0.07 13.06
CA THR A 118 -6.16 -0.86 12.36
C THR A 118 -5.72 -1.99 13.29
N ILE A 119 -5.33 -1.65 14.52
CA ILE A 119 -4.96 -2.61 15.57
C ILE A 119 -6.11 -3.58 15.83
N ALA A 120 -7.35 -3.08 15.98
CA ALA A 120 -8.51 -3.91 16.20
C ALA A 120 -8.77 -4.90 15.05
N LYS A 121 -8.59 -4.49 13.79
CA LYS A 121 -8.72 -5.36 12.62
C LYS A 121 -7.63 -6.44 12.60
N ILE A 122 -6.38 -6.07 12.86
CA ILE A 122 -5.26 -7.01 12.93
C ILE A 122 -5.50 -8.04 14.04
N ALA A 123 -5.87 -7.57 15.23
CA ALA A 123 -6.19 -8.45 16.36
C ALA A 123 -7.31 -9.43 16.01
N SER A 124 -8.39 -8.94 15.40
CA SER A 124 -9.51 -9.77 14.94
C SER A 124 -9.06 -10.88 13.99
N HIS A 125 -8.25 -10.53 13.00
CA HIS A 125 -7.70 -11.50 12.06
C HIS A 125 -6.85 -12.58 12.76
N PHE A 126 -5.91 -12.16 13.60
CA PHE A 126 -5.05 -13.12 14.32
C PHE A 126 -5.83 -13.96 15.33
N LYS A 127 -6.73 -13.35 16.12
CA LYS A 127 -7.52 -14.06 17.14
C LYS A 127 -8.52 -15.03 16.52
N LEU A 128 -9.29 -14.60 15.50
CA LEU A 128 -10.42 -15.37 14.98
C LEU A 128 -10.03 -16.32 13.84
N GLU A 129 -9.08 -15.94 12.99
CA GLU A 129 -8.71 -16.74 11.82
C GLU A 129 -7.43 -17.56 12.04
N LYS A 130 -6.49 -17.05 12.85
CA LYS A 130 -5.22 -17.72 13.17
C LYS A 130 -5.21 -18.39 14.54
N TYR A 131 -6.26 -18.18 15.36
CA TYR A 131 -6.38 -18.71 16.74
C TYR A 131 -5.21 -18.32 17.64
N THR A 132 -4.62 -17.16 17.37
CA THR A 132 -3.47 -16.62 18.09
C THR A 132 -3.90 -16.02 19.44
N LYS A 133 -3.08 -16.16 20.48
CA LYS A 133 -3.27 -15.45 21.74
C LYS A 133 -2.84 -14.00 21.57
N VAL A 134 -3.82 -13.09 21.49
CA VAL A 134 -3.60 -11.65 21.27
C VAL A 134 -3.89 -10.88 22.55
N ALA A 135 -3.03 -9.90 22.89
CA ALA A 135 -3.24 -8.93 23.95
C ALA A 135 -3.02 -7.50 23.43
N PHE A 136 -3.59 -6.53 24.13
CA PHE A 136 -3.41 -5.12 23.83
C PHE A 136 -2.72 -4.40 24.96
N ILE A 137 -1.84 -3.46 24.60
CA ILE A 137 -1.35 -2.42 25.51
C ILE A 137 -1.71 -1.09 24.89
N THR A 138 -2.26 -0.16 25.67
CA THR A 138 -2.47 1.21 25.19
C THR A 138 -1.64 2.19 26.01
N SER A 139 -0.95 3.09 25.31
CA SER A 139 -0.33 4.28 25.87
C SER A 139 -1.03 5.58 25.42
N ASP A 140 -2.21 5.50 24.80
CA ASP A 140 -3.04 6.66 24.47
C ASP A 140 -3.86 7.10 25.70
N THR A 141 -3.16 7.51 26.74
CA THR A 141 -3.73 7.89 28.04
C THR A 141 -4.27 9.31 28.08
N TYR A 142 -3.87 10.15 27.11
CA TYR A 142 -4.35 11.53 26.98
C TYR A 142 -5.81 11.62 26.51
N ARG A 143 -6.32 10.55 25.90
CA ARG A 143 -7.65 10.49 25.31
C ARG A 143 -8.48 9.40 25.97
N ILE A 144 -9.24 9.75 27.00
CA ILE A 144 -10.12 8.80 27.72
C ILE A 144 -10.97 7.97 26.74
N ALA A 145 -11.57 8.62 25.74
CA ALA A 145 -12.37 7.94 24.73
C ALA A 145 -11.56 6.93 23.86
N ALA A 146 -10.25 7.08 23.72
CA ALA A 146 -9.43 6.13 22.98
C ALA A 146 -9.25 4.81 23.74
N VAL A 147 -8.99 4.88 25.03
CA VAL A 147 -8.91 3.71 25.91
C VAL A 147 -10.25 2.96 25.93
N GLU A 148 -11.37 3.68 26.08
CA GLU A 148 -12.72 3.09 26.04
C GLU A 148 -13.02 2.43 24.68
N GLN A 149 -12.61 3.07 23.58
CA GLN A 149 -12.76 2.51 22.24
C GLN A 149 -11.97 1.21 22.07
N LEU A 150 -10.71 1.18 22.51
CA LEU A 150 -9.90 -0.03 22.44
C LEU A 150 -10.50 -1.15 23.29
N ASN A 151 -10.93 -0.84 24.53
CA ASN A 151 -11.61 -1.78 25.42
C ASN A 151 -12.87 -2.37 24.78
N THR A 152 -13.63 -1.55 24.05
CA THR A 152 -14.82 -2.03 23.32
C THR A 152 -14.45 -3.05 22.26
N TYR A 153 -13.44 -2.77 21.44
CA TYR A 153 -12.98 -3.74 20.43
C TYR A 153 -12.42 -5.02 21.06
N ALA A 154 -11.60 -4.87 22.10
CA ALA A 154 -11.00 -6.00 22.81
C ALA A 154 -12.05 -6.92 23.43
N SER A 155 -13.10 -6.35 24.03
CA SER A 155 -14.21 -7.11 24.62
C SER A 155 -14.98 -7.91 23.57
N ILE A 156 -15.14 -7.39 22.34
CA ILE A 156 -15.84 -8.10 21.25
C ILE A 156 -15.09 -9.38 20.84
N ILE A 157 -13.74 -9.34 20.86
CA ILE A 157 -12.91 -10.45 20.42
C ILE A 157 -12.28 -11.23 21.60
N ASP A 158 -12.69 -10.93 22.82
CA ASP A 158 -12.21 -11.56 24.06
C ASP A 158 -10.67 -11.53 24.15
N CYS A 159 -10.10 -10.32 24.15
CA CYS A 159 -8.68 -10.06 24.33
C CYS A 159 -8.47 -9.13 25.52
N PRO A 160 -7.44 -9.35 26.36
CA PRO A 160 -7.11 -8.45 27.46
C PRO A 160 -6.51 -7.14 26.97
N VAL A 161 -6.69 -6.08 27.76
CA VAL A 161 -6.14 -4.74 27.52
C VAL A 161 -5.49 -4.25 28.79
N ASN A 162 -4.22 -3.85 28.72
CA ASN A 162 -3.52 -3.13 29.77
C ASN A 162 -3.21 -1.70 29.33
N VAL A 163 -3.11 -0.80 30.27
CA VAL A 163 -2.78 0.63 30.07
C VAL A 163 -1.39 0.87 30.63
N ALA A 164 -0.49 1.44 29.84
CA ALA A 164 0.85 1.83 30.26
C ALA A 164 1.00 3.37 30.21
N TYR A 165 1.16 4.00 31.37
CA TYR A 165 1.39 5.44 31.51
C TYR A 165 2.87 5.79 31.55
N SER A 166 3.74 4.82 31.80
CA SER A 166 5.17 5.00 31.97
C SER A 166 5.97 3.81 31.42
N PRO A 167 7.30 3.94 31.24
CA PRO A 167 8.17 2.83 30.89
C PRO A 167 8.10 1.67 31.89
N ASP A 168 8.02 1.96 33.19
CA ASP A 168 7.93 0.92 34.23
C ASP A 168 6.62 0.13 34.10
N GLU A 169 5.50 0.79 33.87
CA GLU A 169 4.21 0.12 33.64
C GLU A 169 4.17 -0.64 32.32
N MET A 170 4.89 -0.17 31.29
CA MET A 170 5.08 -0.93 30.04
C MET A 170 5.80 -2.25 30.32
N ASP A 171 6.84 -2.22 31.15
CA ASP A 171 7.60 -3.41 31.53
C ASP A 171 6.71 -4.40 32.31
N GLU A 172 5.90 -3.92 33.26
CA GLU A 172 4.90 -4.73 33.98
C GLU A 172 3.86 -5.35 33.02
N CYS A 173 3.35 -4.60 32.05
CA CYS A 173 2.44 -5.11 31.02
C CYS A 173 3.08 -6.22 30.17
N LEU A 174 4.34 -6.06 29.80
CA LEU A 174 5.08 -7.08 29.07
C LEU A 174 5.25 -8.37 29.88
N ASP A 175 5.53 -8.26 31.18
CA ASP A 175 5.61 -9.41 32.07
C ASP A 175 4.30 -10.18 32.21
N GLU A 176 3.18 -9.46 32.28
CA GLU A 176 1.85 -10.06 32.32
C GLU A 176 1.51 -10.78 31.00
N PHE A 177 1.93 -10.22 29.87
CA PHE A 177 1.57 -10.73 28.55
C PHE A 177 2.62 -11.63 27.91
N LYS A 178 3.68 -12.03 28.58
CA LYS A 178 4.73 -12.90 28.02
C LYS A 178 4.29 -14.30 27.57
N THR A 179 3.08 -14.73 27.94
CA THR A 179 2.47 -15.97 27.46
C THR A 179 1.58 -15.78 26.23
N TYR A 180 1.45 -14.55 25.74
CA TYR A 180 0.72 -14.22 24.52
C TYR A 180 1.67 -14.25 23.33
N GLU A 181 1.12 -14.58 22.15
CA GLU A 181 1.91 -14.71 20.93
C GLU A 181 2.04 -13.36 20.20
N LEU A 182 1.02 -12.50 20.34
CA LEU A 182 0.95 -11.18 19.69
C LEU A 182 0.47 -10.13 20.69
N ILE A 183 1.29 -9.10 20.90
CA ILE A 183 0.99 -7.95 21.76
C ILE A 183 0.95 -6.71 20.87
N LEU A 184 -0.21 -6.09 20.77
CA LEU A 184 -0.43 -4.90 19.93
C LEU A 184 -0.48 -3.65 20.79
N VAL A 185 0.44 -2.71 20.54
CA VAL A 185 0.59 -1.49 21.32
C VAL A 185 -0.03 -0.30 20.56
N ASP A 186 -1.15 0.23 21.09
CA ASP A 186 -1.78 1.46 20.60
C ASP A 186 -1.15 2.68 21.28
N THR A 187 -0.55 3.54 20.48
CA THR A 187 0.08 4.76 21.00
C THR A 187 -0.77 6.00 20.75
N ALA A 188 -0.61 7.01 21.60
CA ALA A 188 -1.23 8.31 21.38
C ALA A 188 -0.90 8.84 20.00
N GLY A 189 -1.92 9.34 19.30
CA GLY A 189 -1.71 10.09 18.07
C GLY A 189 -1.04 11.41 18.38
N ARG A 190 0.19 11.59 17.92
CA ARG A 190 0.98 12.74 18.32
C ARG A 190 0.79 13.90 17.37
N SER A 191 0.46 15.05 17.97
CA SER A 191 0.48 16.31 17.23
C SER A 191 1.94 16.68 16.94
N HIS A 192 2.19 17.14 15.73
CA HIS A 192 3.52 17.47 15.20
C HIS A 192 4.33 18.53 16.00
N LYS A 193 3.85 18.95 17.17
CA LYS A 193 4.36 20.12 17.88
C LYS A 193 4.91 19.84 19.28
N SER A 194 4.83 18.60 19.77
CA SER A 194 5.26 18.27 21.13
C SER A 194 6.48 17.33 21.09
N GLU A 195 7.67 17.89 21.30
CA GLU A 195 8.92 17.14 21.49
C GLU A 195 8.82 16.21 22.70
N GLU A 196 8.21 16.67 23.79
CA GLU A 196 8.00 15.92 25.01
C GLU A 196 7.23 14.61 24.77
N GLN A 197 6.20 14.65 23.94
CA GLN A 197 5.45 13.45 23.58
C GLN A 197 6.27 12.46 22.74
N MET A 198 7.20 12.93 21.90
CA MET A 198 8.08 12.04 21.15
C MET A 198 9.08 11.36 22.07
N GLU A 199 9.64 12.07 23.03
CA GLU A 199 10.54 11.49 24.04
C GLU A 199 9.85 10.42 24.90
N GLU A 200 8.57 10.61 25.24
CA GLU A 200 7.79 9.57 25.94
C GLU A 200 7.63 8.31 25.09
N LEU A 201 7.34 8.47 23.80
CA LEU A 201 7.25 7.33 22.89
C LEU A 201 8.58 6.60 22.78
N ASP A 202 9.69 7.34 22.62
CA ASP A 202 11.01 6.77 22.50
C ASP A 202 11.37 5.94 23.74
N LYS A 203 11.06 6.43 24.94
CA LYS A 203 11.26 5.68 26.18
C LYS A 203 10.46 4.39 26.26
N LEU A 204 9.19 4.40 25.79
CA LEU A 204 8.37 3.18 25.73
C LEU A 204 8.94 2.17 24.74
N ILE A 205 9.43 2.64 23.59
CA ILE A 205 10.09 1.80 22.59
C ILE A 205 11.38 1.20 23.14
N GLU A 206 12.22 2.03 23.77
CA GLU A 206 13.46 1.60 24.39
C GLU A 206 13.24 0.49 25.45
N THR A 207 12.18 0.58 26.25
CA THR A 207 11.82 -0.45 27.22
C THR A 207 11.64 -1.82 26.56
N VAL A 208 10.95 -1.87 25.44
CA VAL A 208 10.74 -3.13 24.70
C VAL A 208 12.02 -3.58 23.98
N GLU A 209 12.78 -2.66 23.40
CA GLU A 209 14.07 -2.97 22.76
C GLU A 209 15.09 -3.59 23.71
N GLN A 210 15.09 -3.18 24.98
CA GLN A 210 15.94 -3.76 26.01
C GLN A 210 15.60 -5.22 26.30
N ARG A 211 14.38 -5.66 25.99
CA ARG A 211 13.87 -7.02 26.17
C ARG A 211 13.85 -7.86 24.88
N LYS A 212 14.64 -7.52 23.89
CA LYS A 212 14.75 -8.25 22.61
C LYS A 212 15.12 -9.74 22.74
N ASP A 213 15.67 -10.15 23.86
CA ASP A 213 15.96 -11.54 24.13
C ASP A 213 14.69 -12.35 24.50
N GLU A 214 13.66 -11.67 25.00
CA GLU A 214 12.37 -12.26 25.39
C GLU A 214 11.28 -12.04 24.33
N PHE A 215 11.29 -10.90 23.63
CA PHE A 215 10.27 -10.48 22.68
C PHE A 215 10.85 -10.18 21.30
N ASP A 216 10.12 -10.58 20.26
CA ASP A 216 10.29 -10.02 18.93
C ASP A 216 9.59 -8.65 18.86
N PHE A 217 10.18 -7.69 18.15
CA PHE A 217 9.71 -6.33 18.15
C PHE A 217 9.59 -5.75 16.75
N GLU A 218 8.47 -5.06 16.46
CA GLU A 218 8.25 -4.33 15.21
C GLU A 218 7.54 -3.00 15.48
N ILE A 219 7.79 -2.01 14.61
CA ILE A 219 7.12 -0.71 14.64
C ILE A 219 6.42 -0.46 13.32
N TYR A 220 5.17 -0.04 13.37
CA TYR A 220 4.39 0.34 12.19
C TYR A 220 3.99 1.81 12.25
N LEU A 221 4.51 2.60 11.30
CA LEU A 221 4.05 3.96 11.09
C LEU A 221 2.72 3.92 10.32
N THR A 222 1.64 4.26 11.00
CA THR A 222 0.30 4.29 10.42
C THR A 222 0.07 5.62 9.70
N LEU A 223 -0.27 5.53 8.42
CA LEU A 223 -0.57 6.67 7.55
C LEU A 223 -1.97 6.53 6.95
N SER A 224 -2.66 7.64 6.72
CA SER A 224 -3.96 7.61 6.05
C SER A 224 -3.78 7.74 4.54
N VAL A 225 -4.47 6.89 3.76
CA VAL A 225 -4.48 6.95 2.28
C VAL A 225 -4.99 8.29 1.74
N THR A 226 -5.77 9.03 2.54
CA THR A 226 -6.33 10.33 2.14
C THR A 226 -5.37 11.50 2.36
N THR A 227 -4.20 11.23 2.96
CA THR A 227 -3.19 12.26 3.21
C THR A 227 -2.39 12.52 1.93
N LYS A 228 -2.16 13.80 1.61
CA LYS A 228 -1.35 14.18 0.46
C LYS A 228 0.09 13.72 0.59
N TYR A 229 0.73 13.40 -0.53
CA TYR A 229 2.09 12.87 -0.55
C TYR A 229 3.10 13.73 0.22
N LYS A 230 3.09 15.06 0.01
CA LYS A 230 3.98 15.97 0.74
C LYS A 230 3.81 15.91 2.26
N ASP A 231 2.57 15.75 2.72
CA ASP A 231 2.28 15.63 4.14
C ASP A 231 2.72 14.25 4.67
N LEU A 232 2.58 13.19 3.86
CA LEU A 232 3.11 11.86 4.20
C LEU A 232 4.62 11.88 4.39
N VAL A 233 5.36 12.53 3.48
CA VAL A 233 6.81 12.71 3.59
C VAL A 233 7.16 13.49 4.86
N ASN A 234 6.48 14.61 5.12
CA ASN A 234 6.69 15.41 6.33
C ASN A 234 6.41 14.62 7.62
N ILE A 235 5.41 13.74 7.59
CA ILE A 235 5.12 12.85 8.72
C ILE A 235 6.25 11.84 8.88
N ALA A 236 6.64 11.13 7.82
CA ALA A 236 7.71 10.13 7.86
C ALA A 236 9.04 10.74 8.35
N ASP A 237 9.36 11.96 7.91
CA ASP A 237 10.56 12.67 8.33
C ASP A 237 10.66 12.89 9.85
N LYS A 238 9.52 13.05 10.52
CA LYS A 238 9.47 13.23 11.99
C LYS A 238 9.78 11.97 12.77
N TYR A 239 9.52 10.82 12.18
CA TYR A 239 9.79 9.51 12.79
C TYR A 239 11.12 8.91 12.33
N LYS A 240 11.98 9.67 11.61
CA LYS A 240 13.28 9.18 11.12
C LYS A 240 14.26 8.76 12.20
N HIS A 241 14.13 9.31 13.40
CA HIS A 241 14.98 8.96 14.55
C HIS A 241 14.65 7.55 15.06
N ILE A 242 13.42 7.07 14.88
CA ILE A 242 13.03 5.69 15.17
C ILE A 242 13.53 4.80 14.04
N LYS A 243 14.29 3.75 14.38
CA LYS A 243 14.85 2.82 13.39
C LYS A 243 13.85 1.73 13.00
N ASP A 244 13.99 1.22 11.80
CA ASP A 244 13.36 -0.02 11.32
C ASP A 244 11.82 -0.09 11.40
N TRP A 245 11.13 1.05 11.25
CA TRP A 245 9.68 1.04 11.12
C TRP A 245 9.21 0.65 9.72
N ALA A 246 8.09 -0.06 9.66
CA ALA A 246 7.36 -0.34 8.43
C ALA A 246 6.17 0.63 8.27
N ILE A 247 5.69 0.80 7.03
CA ILE A 247 4.50 1.63 6.78
C ILE A 247 3.26 0.73 6.80
N THR A 248 2.23 1.15 7.55
CA THR A 248 0.89 0.62 7.39
C THR A 248 -0.07 1.72 6.92
N VAL A 249 -0.93 1.40 5.96
CA VAL A 249 -1.85 2.38 5.37
C VAL A 249 -3.27 2.07 5.83
N SER A 250 -3.93 3.07 6.42
CA SER A 250 -5.32 2.95 6.83
C SER A 250 -6.26 3.60 5.81
N TYR A 251 -7.46 3.01 5.66
CA TYR A 251 -8.53 3.46 4.76
C TYR A 251 -9.75 3.92 5.56
N THR A 252 -9.55 4.74 6.57
CA THR A 252 -10.60 5.11 7.54
C THR A 252 -11.82 5.81 6.94
N HIS A 253 -11.75 6.30 5.70
CA HIS A 253 -12.83 7.03 5.02
C HIS A 253 -13.44 6.29 3.82
N LEU A 254 -12.94 5.10 3.47
CA LEU A 254 -13.58 4.26 2.47
C LEU A 254 -14.73 3.48 3.11
N ARG A 255 -15.87 3.40 2.40
CA ARG A 255 -17.04 2.67 2.88
C ARG A 255 -16.69 1.20 3.13
N ALA A 256 -17.29 0.62 4.16
CA ALA A 256 -17.03 -0.75 4.62
C ALA A 256 -17.17 -1.87 3.55
N HIS A 257 -17.66 -1.55 2.36
CA HIS A 257 -17.83 -2.48 1.24
C HIS A 257 -16.63 -2.60 0.30
N GLU A 258 -15.57 -1.78 0.49
CA GLU A 258 -14.40 -1.77 -0.40
C GLU A 258 -13.12 -2.27 0.28
N THR A 259 -13.18 -2.71 1.52
CA THR A 259 -12.07 -3.39 2.19
C THR A 259 -12.12 -4.89 1.87
N VAL A 260 -11.76 -5.23 0.64
CA VAL A 260 -11.28 -6.58 0.34
C VAL A 260 -9.78 -6.55 0.60
N LEU A 261 -9.33 -7.30 1.58
CA LEU A 261 -7.95 -7.65 1.83
C LEU A 261 -7.39 -8.45 0.66
#